data_508539f3573484bd2027e1c16f9665b5
#
_entry.id   508539f3573484bd2027e1c16f9665b5
#
_cell.length_a   1.000
_cell.length_b   1.000
_cell.length_c   1.000
_cell.angle_alpha   90.00
_cell.angle_beta   90.00
_cell.angle_gamma   90.00
#
_symmetry.space_group_name_H-M   'P 1'
#
loop_
_entity.id
_entity.type
_entity.pdbx_description
1 polymer ?
#
loop_
_entity_poly.entity_id
_entity_poly.type
_entity_poly.pdbx_seq_one_letter_code
_entity_poly.pdbx_strand_id
1 'polypeptide(L)'
;LFRADYEDAFDLDSRDASRLIDVIENVIANRKPNVIIIQDYDKGVMTNEVIASVLNLADKNNIKVFVDPKKRNFDKYQGAFLFKPNEKEFSDYLGKKLDDDTLEEDMKKFQEKFNIRNFLLTRGEKGMVLSENFGEEYYVIPSEVRSIADVTGAGDTVISTFTVICAADVDLKN
;
A
#
# COMPACT_ATOMS: atom_id res chain seq x y z
N LEU A 1 9.08 -10.85 -28.79
CA LEU A 1 9.25 -11.64 -27.58
C LEU A 1 7.86 -12.04 -27.10
N PHE A 2 7.56 -13.36 -27.02
CA PHE A 2 6.32 -13.90 -26.47
C PHE A 2 6.62 -14.32 -25.03
N ARG A 3 5.84 -13.81 -24.04
CA ARG A 3 5.87 -14.24 -22.66
C ARG A 3 4.56 -14.96 -22.36
N ALA A 4 4.62 -16.21 -21.88
CA ALA A 4 3.50 -16.96 -21.38
C ALA A 4 3.70 -17.16 -19.88
N ASP A 5 2.83 -16.58 -19.07
CA ASP A 5 2.83 -16.78 -17.62
C ASP A 5 1.73 -17.79 -17.29
N TYR A 6 2.08 -18.81 -16.50
CA TYR A 6 1.14 -19.75 -15.93
C TYR A 6 1.04 -19.49 -14.45
N GLU A 7 -0.14 -19.06 -13.98
CA GLU A 7 -0.33 -18.63 -12.60
C GLU A 7 -1.61 -19.22 -12.03
N ASP A 8 -1.53 -19.71 -10.80
CA ASP A 8 -2.69 -20.02 -9.97
C ASP A 8 -2.99 -18.80 -9.08
N ALA A 9 -4.21 -18.29 -9.14
CA ALA A 9 -4.67 -17.14 -8.35
C ALA A 9 -5.67 -17.55 -7.24
N PHE A 10 -5.63 -18.81 -6.82
CA PHE A 10 -6.46 -19.27 -5.72
C PHE A 10 -5.91 -18.79 -4.38
N ASP A 11 -6.83 -18.50 -3.45
CA ASP A 11 -6.43 -18.19 -2.08
C ASP A 11 -5.62 -19.32 -1.46
N LEU A 12 -4.60 -18.97 -0.69
CA LEU A 12 -3.90 -19.96 0.14
C LEU A 12 -4.91 -20.68 1.01
N ASP A 13 -4.79 -21.99 1.10
CA ASP A 13 -5.52 -22.74 2.09
C ASP A 13 -5.04 -22.39 3.51
N SER A 14 -5.84 -22.75 4.53
CA SER A 14 -5.53 -22.40 5.93
C SER A 14 -4.21 -22.97 6.41
N ARG A 15 -3.75 -24.11 5.88
CA ARG A 15 -2.47 -24.72 6.25
C ARG A 15 -1.29 -23.91 5.73
N ASP A 16 -1.35 -23.51 4.46
CA ASP A 16 -0.28 -22.74 3.85
C ASP A 16 -0.31 -21.30 4.33
N ALA A 17 -1.49 -20.72 4.59
CA ALA A 17 -1.62 -19.42 5.27
C ALA A 17 -0.96 -19.43 6.66
N SER A 18 -1.25 -20.46 7.49
CA SER A 18 -0.63 -20.59 8.80
C SER A 18 0.89 -20.74 8.72
N ARG A 19 1.40 -21.54 7.77
CA ARG A 19 2.85 -21.66 7.56
C ARG A 19 3.51 -20.35 7.17
N LEU A 20 2.87 -19.57 6.30
CA LEU A 20 3.37 -18.26 5.93
C LEU A 20 3.41 -17.31 7.14
N ILE A 21 2.37 -17.32 7.97
CA ILE A 21 2.31 -16.51 9.19
C ILE A 21 3.43 -16.91 10.15
N ASP A 22 3.66 -18.20 10.38
CA ASP A 22 4.76 -18.70 11.22
C ASP A 22 6.13 -18.22 10.72
N VAL A 23 6.35 -18.23 9.41
CA VAL A 23 7.59 -17.71 8.80
C VAL A 23 7.74 -16.21 9.04
N ILE A 24 6.66 -15.44 8.83
CA ILE A 24 6.67 -13.99 9.06
C ILE A 24 6.95 -13.68 10.54
N GLU A 25 6.31 -14.38 11.46
CA GLU A 25 6.54 -14.23 12.91
C GLU A 25 8.00 -14.50 13.27
N ASN A 26 8.57 -15.59 12.76
CA ASN A 26 9.97 -15.93 12.96
C ASN A 26 10.93 -14.86 12.40
N VAL A 27 10.63 -14.30 11.22
CA VAL A 27 11.42 -13.22 10.63
C VAL A 27 11.36 -11.97 11.52
N ILE A 28 10.18 -11.58 11.96
CA ILE A 28 9.99 -10.43 12.85
C ILE A 28 10.78 -10.61 14.15
N ALA A 29 10.66 -11.77 14.80
CA ALA A 29 11.33 -12.07 16.05
C ALA A 29 12.87 -12.04 15.94
N ASN A 30 13.42 -12.59 14.84
CA ASN A 30 14.86 -12.75 14.67
C ASN A 30 15.54 -11.55 14.00
N ARG A 31 14.87 -10.87 13.06
CA ARG A 31 15.44 -9.77 12.28
C ARG A 31 15.05 -8.39 12.76
N LYS A 32 13.94 -8.29 13.53
CA LYS A 32 13.42 -7.03 14.10
C LYS A 32 13.33 -5.92 13.04
N PRO A 33 12.59 -6.13 11.93
CA PRO A 33 12.47 -5.11 10.89
C PRO A 33 11.75 -3.88 11.44
N ASN A 34 12.09 -2.70 10.94
CA ASN A 34 11.41 -1.46 11.29
C ASN A 34 10.17 -1.22 10.45
N VAL A 35 10.10 -1.86 9.28
CA VAL A 35 9.04 -1.70 8.30
C VAL A 35 8.67 -3.02 7.65
N ILE A 36 7.41 -3.14 7.21
CA ILE A 36 6.92 -4.22 6.35
C ILE A 36 6.25 -3.57 5.14
N ILE A 37 6.58 -4.04 3.93
CA ILE A 37 5.87 -3.69 2.71
C ILE A 37 4.97 -4.85 2.34
N ILE A 38 3.67 -4.58 2.19
CA ILE A 38 2.71 -5.50 1.60
C ILE A 38 2.46 -5.04 0.17
N GLN A 39 2.91 -5.84 -0.79
CA GLN A 39 2.66 -5.64 -2.20
C GLN A 39 1.63 -6.66 -2.66
N ASP A 40 0.38 -6.23 -2.75
CA ASP A 40 -0.73 -7.11 -3.10
C ASP A 40 -0.84 -7.20 -4.63
N TYR A 41 -0.71 -8.40 -5.18
CA TYR A 41 -0.90 -8.68 -6.60
C TYR A 41 -2.24 -9.37 -6.89
N ASP A 42 -3.10 -9.55 -5.88
CA ASP A 42 -4.39 -10.26 -5.98
C ASP A 42 -4.26 -11.69 -6.53
N LYS A 43 -3.19 -12.39 -6.09
CA LYS A 43 -2.88 -13.76 -6.51
C LYS A 43 -3.03 -14.78 -5.39
N GLY A 44 -3.95 -14.54 -4.47
CA GLY A 44 -4.36 -15.49 -3.44
C GLY A 44 -3.46 -15.56 -2.20
N VAL A 45 -2.28 -14.92 -2.19
CA VAL A 45 -1.39 -14.91 -1.02
C VAL A 45 -1.96 -14.06 0.11
N MET A 46 -2.50 -12.87 -0.23
CA MET A 46 -3.03 -11.91 0.74
C MET A 46 -4.47 -12.26 1.10
N THR A 47 -4.65 -13.40 1.80
CA THR A 47 -5.94 -13.78 2.38
C THR A 47 -6.31 -12.91 3.58
N ASN A 48 -7.58 -12.94 4.01
CA ASN A 48 -8.02 -12.20 5.21
C ASN A 48 -7.20 -12.58 6.44
N GLU A 49 -6.89 -13.88 6.59
CA GLU A 49 -6.11 -14.41 7.70
C GLU A 49 -4.68 -13.89 7.69
N VAL A 50 -4.02 -13.93 6.52
CA VAL A 50 -2.64 -13.44 6.37
C VAL A 50 -2.57 -11.93 6.62
N ILE A 51 -3.46 -11.13 6.02
CA ILE A 51 -3.51 -9.67 6.21
C ILE A 51 -3.68 -9.34 7.69
N ALA A 52 -4.71 -9.91 8.34
CA ALA A 52 -5.00 -9.63 9.74
C ALA A 52 -3.83 -10.03 10.66
N SER A 53 -3.19 -11.17 10.40
CA SER A 53 -2.05 -11.64 11.18
C SER A 53 -0.83 -10.73 11.02
N VAL A 54 -0.50 -10.32 9.79
CA VAL A 54 0.64 -9.41 9.53
C VAL A 54 0.42 -8.07 10.20
N LEU A 55 -0.76 -7.47 10.06
CA LEU A 55 -1.08 -6.19 10.70
C LEU A 55 -1.00 -6.28 12.23
N ASN A 56 -1.51 -7.35 12.82
CA ASN A 56 -1.48 -7.58 14.26
C ASN A 56 -0.05 -7.82 14.80
N LEU A 57 0.76 -8.59 14.07
CA LEU A 57 2.17 -8.80 14.41
C LEU A 57 2.98 -7.50 14.30
N ALA A 58 2.72 -6.70 13.28
CA ALA A 58 3.36 -5.41 13.09
C ALA A 58 3.02 -4.44 14.23
N ASP A 59 1.74 -4.31 14.57
CA ASP A 59 1.28 -3.46 15.68
C ASP A 59 1.93 -3.85 17.02
N LYS A 60 1.92 -5.14 17.38
CA LYS A 60 2.55 -5.67 18.60
C LYS A 60 4.06 -5.38 18.70
N ASN A 61 4.72 -5.23 17.55
CA ASN A 61 6.17 -5.01 17.49
C ASN A 61 6.55 -3.57 17.11
N ASN A 62 5.59 -2.64 17.02
CA ASN A 62 5.77 -1.25 16.59
C ASN A 62 6.42 -1.13 15.19
N ILE A 63 6.04 -2.00 14.28
CA ILE A 63 6.53 -2.02 12.89
C ILE A 63 5.56 -1.25 12.00
N LYS A 64 6.07 -0.31 11.22
CA LYS A 64 5.27 0.44 10.24
C LYS A 64 4.93 -0.46 9.05
N VAL A 65 3.65 -0.52 8.65
CA VAL A 65 3.19 -1.31 7.50
C VAL A 65 2.84 -0.38 6.35
N PHE A 66 3.47 -0.62 5.20
CA PHE A 66 3.24 0.09 3.94
C PHE A 66 2.51 -0.85 2.99
N VAL A 67 1.46 -0.37 2.34
CA VAL A 67 0.59 -1.22 1.52
C VAL A 67 0.45 -0.66 0.12
N ASP A 68 0.75 -1.48 -0.90
CA ASP A 68 0.33 -1.30 -2.28
C ASP A 68 -0.86 -2.24 -2.53
N PRO A 69 -2.11 -1.75 -2.45
CA PRO A 69 -3.30 -2.59 -2.42
C PRO A 69 -3.75 -3.03 -3.81
N LYS A 70 -4.58 -4.09 -3.84
CA LYS A 70 -5.44 -4.40 -4.97
C LYS A 70 -6.91 -4.36 -4.56
N LYS A 71 -7.79 -4.14 -5.53
CA LYS A 71 -9.23 -3.88 -5.33
C LYS A 71 -9.90 -4.87 -4.37
N ARG A 72 -9.57 -6.14 -4.46
CA ARG A 72 -10.17 -7.20 -3.66
C ARG A 72 -9.98 -7.03 -2.15
N ASN A 73 -8.83 -6.47 -1.74
CA ASN A 73 -8.44 -6.37 -0.34
C ASN A 73 -8.39 -4.91 0.16
N PHE A 74 -8.93 -3.98 -0.61
CA PHE A 74 -8.79 -2.54 -0.39
C PHE A 74 -9.25 -2.08 0.99
N ASP A 75 -10.27 -2.71 1.55
CA ASP A 75 -10.88 -2.42 2.85
C ASP A 75 -10.30 -3.25 4.03
N LYS A 76 -9.28 -4.07 3.77
CA LYS A 76 -8.76 -5.01 4.77
C LYS A 76 -7.48 -4.55 5.46
N TYR A 77 -6.83 -3.52 4.94
CA TYR A 77 -5.55 -3.02 5.44
C TYR A 77 -5.71 -1.95 6.53
N GLN A 78 -6.66 -2.16 7.44
CA GLN A 78 -6.95 -1.23 8.53
C GLN A 78 -5.72 -1.04 9.44
N GLY A 79 -5.40 0.22 9.76
CA GLY A 79 -4.27 0.56 10.63
C GLY A 79 -2.91 0.60 9.91
N ALA A 80 -2.85 0.44 8.59
CA ALA A 80 -1.60 0.60 7.86
C ALA A 80 -1.00 2.00 8.07
N PHE A 81 0.33 2.07 8.16
CA PHE A 81 1.05 3.33 8.28
C PHE A 81 0.96 4.16 7.01
N LEU A 82 1.10 3.51 5.84
CA LEU A 82 0.92 4.13 4.53
C LEU A 82 0.14 3.20 3.61
N PHE A 83 -0.84 3.77 2.91
CA PHE A 83 -1.66 3.09 1.91
C PHE A 83 -1.50 3.79 0.55
N LYS A 84 -1.03 3.07 -0.47
CA LYS A 84 -0.63 3.64 -1.76
C LYS A 84 -1.42 3.05 -2.93
N PRO A 85 -2.65 3.45 -3.19
CA PRO A 85 -3.35 3.08 -4.41
C PRO A 85 -2.94 3.96 -5.60
N ASN A 86 -3.33 3.54 -6.80
CA ASN A 86 -3.36 4.43 -7.96
C ASN A 86 -4.74 5.06 -8.15
N GLU A 87 -4.82 6.07 -9.06
CA GLU A 87 -6.06 6.82 -9.35
C GLU A 87 -7.21 5.88 -9.77
N LYS A 88 -6.93 4.86 -10.57
CA LYS A 88 -7.93 3.89 -11.00
C LYS A 88 -8.43 3.04 -9.83
N GLU A 89 -7.53 2.50 -9.03
CA GLU A 89 -7.88 1.66 -7.88
C GLU A 89 -8.75 2.41 -6.86
N PHE A 90 -8.41 3.67 -6.59
CA PHE A 90 -9.18 4.49 -5.67
C PHE A 90 -10.53 4.92 -6.25
N SER A 91 -10.58 5.30 -7.53
CA SER A 91 -11.82 5.57 -8.27
C SER A 91 -12.77 4.36 -8.27
N ASP A 92 -12.22 3.17 -8.53
CA ASP A 92 -12.96 1.91 -8.51
C ASP A 92 -13.51 1.56 -7.12
N TYR A 93 -12.76 1.87 -6.07
CA TYR A 93 -13.22 1.70 -4.68
C TYR A 93 -14.36 2.67 -4.34
N LEU A 94 -14.24 3.94 -4.71
CA LEU A 94 -15.29 4.95 -4.46
C LEU A 94 -16.52 4.77 -5.34
N GLY A 95 -16.42 4.00 -6.44
CA GLY A 95 -17.49 3.84 -7.42
C GLY A 95 -17.80 5.13 -8.22
N LYS A 96 -16.86 6.08 -8.27
CA LYS A 96 -16.97 7.36 -8.99
C LYS A 96 -15.62 7.78 -9.56
N LYS A 97 -15.64 8.65 -10.57
CA LYS A 97 -14.41 9.32 -11.02
C LYS A 97 -13.89 10.24 -9.91
N LEU A 98 -12.57 10.32 -9.79
CA LEU A 98 -11.95 11.27 -8.88
C LEU A 98 -12.13 12.69 -9.43
N ASP A 99 -12.47 13.59 -8.54
CA ASP A 99 -12.63 15.03 -8.77
C ASP A 99 -11.62 15.75 -7.87
N ASP A 100 -10.80 16.60 -8.45
CA ASP A 100 -9.75 17.32 -7.74
C ASP A 100 -10.31 18.22 -6.63
N ASP A 101 -11.55 18.74 -6.81
CA ASP A 101 -12.22 19.59 -5.81
C ASP A 101 -12.67 18.80 -4.57
N THR A 102 -12.88 17.48 -4.67
CA THR A 102 -13.34 16.64 -3.56
C THR A 102 -12.31 15.58 -3.12
N LEU A 103 -11.17 15.51 -3.81
CA LEU A 103 -10.18 14.47 -3.61
C LEU A 103 -9.61 14.42 -2.18
N GLU A 104 -9.29 15.59 -1.64
CA GLU A 104 -8.80 15.71 -0.26
C GLU A 104 -9.79 15.13 0.75
N GLU A 105 -11.06 15.51 0.62
CA GLU A 105 -12.14 15.01 1.49
C GLU A 105 -12.36 13.50 1.33
N ASP A 106 -12.32 12.99 0.10
CA ASP A 106 -12.48 11.56 -0.18
C ASP A 106 -11.32 10.74 0.43
N MET A 107 -10.07 11.22 0.30
CA MET A 107 -8.89 10.59 0.92
C MET A 107 -9.00 10.62 2.44
N LYS A 108 -9.34 11.75 3.02
CA LYS A 108 -9.52 11.91 4.48
C LYS A 108 -10.58 10.96 5.03
N LYS A 109 -11.76 10.88 4.40
CA LYS A 109 -12.83 9.94 4.78
C LYS A 109 -12.35 8.48 4.76
N PHE A 110 -11.53 8.12 3.75
CA PHE A 110 -10.95 6.80 3.67
C PHE A 110 -9.97 6.54 4.83
N GLN A 111 -9.06 7.48 5.09
CA GLN A 111 -8.09 7.38 6.17
C GLN A 111 -8.78 7.24 7.54
N GLU A 112 -9.77 8.06 7.83
CA GLU A 112 -10.55 8.00 9.07
C GLU A 112 -11.28 6.66 9.20
N LYS A 113 -11.94 6.20 8.13
CA LYS A 113 -12.71 4.94 8.12
C LYS A 113 -11.85 3.72 8.42
N PHE A 114 -10.63 3.67 7.86
CA PHE A 114 -9.76 2.51 7.97
C PHE A 114 -8.56 2.72 8.91
N ASN A 115 -8.56 3.81 9.65
CA ASN A 115 -7.45 4.16 10.54
C ASN A 115 -6.08 4.16 9.81
N ILE A 116 -6.02 4.70 8.59
CA ILE A 116 -4.82 4.82 7.79
C ILE A 116 -4.12 6.14 8.10
N ARG A 117 -2.87 6.08 8.55
CA ARG A 117 -2.17 7.30 8.95
C ARG A 117 -1.80 8.17 7.75
N ASN A 118 -1.24 7.58 6.70
CA ASN A 118 -0.80 8.30 5.50
C ASN A 118 -1.37 7.64 4.25
N PHE A 119 -1.80 8.45 3.28
CA PHE A 119 -2.37 8.00 2.02
C PHE A 119 -1.61 8.62 0.86
N LEU A 120 -1.01 7.80 -0.01
CA LEU A 120 -0.26 8.25 -1.17
C LEU A 120 -0.97 7.81 -2.46
N LEU A 121 -1.64 8.73 -3.12
CA LEU A 121 -2.33 8.47 -4.39
C LEU A 121 -1.39 8.72 -5.57
N THR A 122 -1.09 7.69 -6.37
CA THR A 122 -0.35 7.85 -7.62
C THR A 122 -1.30 8.12 -8.78
N ARG A 123 -1.01 9.15 -9.60
CA ARG A 123 -1.91 9.68 -10.63
C ARG A 123 -1.28 9.75 -12.03
N GLY A 124 -0.27 8.91 -12.28
CA GLY A 124 0.43 8.87 -13.56
C GLY A 124 1.06 10.22 -13.92
N GLU A 125 0.73 10.77 -15.07
CA GLU A 125 1.26 12.05 -15.56
C GLU A 125 0.89 13.24 -14.67
N LYS A 126 -0.16 13.12 -13.85
CA LYS A 126 -0.55 14.16 -12.88
C LYS A 126 0.32 14.15 -11.62
N GLY A 127 1.26 13.22 -11.51
CA GLY A 127 2.12 13.09 -10.33
C GLY A 127 1.49 12.29 -9.21
N MET A 128 1.58 12.78 -7.99
CA MET A 128 1.11 12.11 -6.78
C MET A 128 0.44 13.09 -5.83
N VAL A 129 -0.37 12.56 -4.95
CA VAL A 129 -0.96 13.31 -3.83
C VAL A 129 -0.67 12.55 -2.55
N LEU A 130 -0.08 13.22 -1.58
CA LEU A 130 0.17 12.69 -0.24
C LEU A 130 -0.77 13.36 0.76
N SER A 131 -1.50 12.56 1.52
CA SER A 131 -2.30 13.00 2.66
C SER A 131 -1.73 12.34 3.91
N GLU A 132 -1.26 13.14 4.86
CA GLU A 132 -0.59 12.69 6.07
C GLU A 132 -1.47 12.89 7.32
N ASN A 133 -1.07 12.19 8.39
CA ASN A 133 -1.66 12.34 9.72
C ASN A 133 -3.20 12.27 9.72
N PHE A 134 -3.74 11.21 9.11
CA PHE A 134 -5.20 10.99 9.03
C PHE A 134 -5.96 12.11 8.29
N GLY A 135 -5.32 12.75 7.31
CA GLY A 135 -5.92 13.81 6.51
C GLY A 135 -5.77 15.22 7.08
N GLU A 136 -4.87 15.43 8.03
CA GLU A 136 -4.59 16.77 8.55
C GLU A 136 -3.69 17.59 7.62
N GLU A 137 -2.87 16.92 6.80
CA GLU A 137 -1.94 17.54 5.87
C GLU A 137 -2.10 16.97 4.47
N TYR A 138 -2.07 17.82 3.45
CA TYR A 138 -2.32 17.46 2.05
C TYR A 138 -1.30 18.11 1.12
N TYR A 139 -0.62 17.32 0.30
CA TYR A 139 0.44 17.76 -0.60
C TYR A 139 0.22 17.24 -2.01
N VAL A 140 0.28 18.13 -2.99
CA VAL A 140 0.30 17.77 -4.41
C VAL A 140 1.75 17.76 -4.89
N ILE A 141 2.20 16.61 -5.39
CA ILE A 141 3.56 16.37 -5.88
C ILE A 141 3.46 16.25 -7.41
N PRO A 142 3.89 17.27 -8.17
CA PRO A 142 3.79 17.24 -9.63
C PRO A 142 4.71 16.17 -10.23
N SER A 143 4.34 15.65 -11.40
CA SER A 143 5.20 14.74 -12.17
C SER A 143 6.26 15.53 -12.93
N GLU A 144 7.52 15.13 -12.82
CA GLU A 144 8.61 15.62 -13.68
C GLU A 144 8.79 14.71 -14.92
N VAL A 145 7.79 14.67 -15.78
CA VAL A 145 7.84 13.79 -16.98
C VAL A 145 8.78 14.38 -18.02
N ARG A 146 9.91 13.70 -18.28
CA ARG A 146 10.82 14.05 -19.37
C ARG A 146 10.61 13.24 -20.65
N SER A 147 10.19 12.00 -20.56
CA SER A 147 9.65 11.12 -21.61
C SER A 147 9.37 9.75 -20.97
N ILE A 148 8.19 9.17 -21.19
CA ILE A 148 7.86 7.86 -20.64
C ILE A 148 8.12 6.82 -21.73
N ALA A 149 9.09 5.95 -21.50
CA ALA A 149 9.33 4.77 -22.34
C ALA A 149 8.61 3.53 -21.77
N ASP A 150 8.53 3.40 -20.43
CA ASP A 150 7.86 2.30 -19.73
C ASP A 150 7.48 2.74 -18.30
N VAL A 151 6.25 2.47 -17.89
CA VAL A 151 5.73 2.76 -16.54
C VAL A 151 5.68 1.53 -15.63
N THR A 152 6.13 0.38 -16.14
CA THR A 152 6.13 -0.88 -15.38
C THR A 152 7.05 -0.75 -14.16
N GLY A 153 6.53 -1.04 -12.97
CA GLY A 153 7.29 -0.95 -11.72
C GLY A 153 7.41 0.46 -11.11
N ALA A 154 6.83 1.50 -11.72
CA ALA A 154 6.85 2.85 -11.14
C ALA A 154 6.21 2.87 -9.73
N GLY A 155 5.07 2.18 -9.55
CA GLY A 155 4.39 2.06 -8.26
C GLY A 155 5.25 1.37 -7.21
N ASP A 156 5.97 0.32 -7.60
CA ASP A 156 6.87 -0.46 -6.76
C ASP A 156 8.06 0.39 -6.30
N THR A 157 8.61 1.19 -7.21
CA THR A 157 9.70 2.13 -6.91
C THR A 157 9.25 3.20 -5.93
N VAL A 158 8.05 3.77 -6.13
CA VAL A 158 7.49 4.79 -5.26
C VAL A 158 7.33 4.25 -3.84
N ILE A 159 6.64 3.12 -3.65
CA ILE A 159 6.42 2.59 -2.29
C ILE A 159 7.74 2.21 -1.62
N SER A 160 8.68 1.63 -2.35
CA SER A 160 10.00 1.25 -1.81
C SER A 160 10.79 2.48 -1.36
N THR A 161 10.80 3.54 -2.17
CA THR A 161 11.49 4.81 -1.84
C THR A 161 10.88 5.45 -0.59
N PHE A 162 9.55 5.61 -0.55
CA PHE A 162 8.87 6.15 0.63
C PHE A 162 9.14 5.31 1.89
N THR A 163 9.16 3.99 1.75
CA THR A 163 9.45 3.10 2.88
C THR A 163 10.85 3.31 3.43
N VAL A 164 11.87 3.43 2.56
CA VAL A 164 13.26 3.67 2.98
C VAL A 164 13.40 5.02 3.67
N ILE A 165 12.79 6.07 3.13
CA ILE A 165 12.79 7.41 3.73
C ILE A 165 12.16 7.38 5.12
N CYS A 166 11.00 6.74 5.28
CA CYS A 166 10.31 6.61 6.58
C CYS A 166 11.08 5.72 7.57
N ALA A 167 11.79 4.70 7.09
CA ALA A 167 12.62 3.83 7.93
C ALA A 167 13.88 4.55 8.45
N ALA A 168 14.37 5.54 7.71
CA ALA A 168 15.50 6.40 8.10
C ALA A 168 15.08 7.59 8.98
N ASP A 169 13.81 7.67 9.42
CA ASP A 169 13.24 8.80 10.17
C ASP A 169 13.40 10.16 9.48
N VAL A 170 13.48 10.16 8.13
CA VAL A 170 13.49 11.38 7.33
C VAL A 170 12.04 11.85 7.14
N ASP A 171 11.81 13.16 7.26
CA ASP A 171 10.51 13.77 7.00
C ASP A 171 10.10 13.54 5.54
N LEU A 172 8.88 13.06 5.30
CA LEU A 172 8.35 12.79 3.95
C LEU A 172 8.21 14.05 3.07
N LYS A 173 8.38 15.23 3.66
CA LYS A 173 8.24 16.54 3.01
C LYS A 173 9.53 17.05 2.34
N ASN A 174 10.65 16.41 2.55
CA ASN A 174 11.97 16.84 2.06
C ASN A 174 12.44 16.03 0.87
#